data_641c3c89dd1fbfddc2a02dcda505be6a
#
_entry.id   641c3c89dd1fbfddc2a02dcda505be6a
#
_cell.length_a   1.000
_cell.length_b   1.000
_cell.length_c   1.000
_cell.angle_alpha   90.00
_cell.angle_beta   90.00
_cell.angle_gamma   90.00
#
_symmetry.space_group_name_H-M   'P 1'
#
loop_
_entity.id
_entity.type
_entity.pdbx_description
1 polymer ?
#
loop_
_entity_poly.entity_id
_entity_poly.type
_entity_poly.pdbx_seq_one_letter_code
_entity_poly.pdbx_strand_id
1 'polypeptide(L)'
;SFLLLTFFILTAQFAKPDIETITTPSSISQKLLPDASLMTILSTTDGRFYFTPVENGTERIALLDKMGEKYGMTFTDKEKVAFANSKSVGVPMNQLKGYLNLSEEDRKAFKSKTGIPMDSTNKQLIDWVQQSLTVNPDYKLAIKGDVETKYPKVKSLFEGLRDIDFLKFWLITSQEVAQ
;
A
#
# COMPACT_ATOMS: atom_id res chain seq x y z
N SER A 1 38.40 -23.93 14.83
CA SER A 1 37.42 -24.15 13.73
C SER A 1 35.99 -24.41 14.21
N PHE A 2 35.79 -24.92 15.39
CA PHE A 2 34.46 -25.15 15.95
C PHE A 2 33.72 -23.83 16.28
N LEU A 3 34.43 -22.81 16.74
CA LEU A 3 33.90 -21.46 17.01
C LEU A 3 33.45 -20.74 15.71
N LEU A 4 34.11 -20.97 14.60
CA LEU A 4 33.74 -20.40 13.29
C LEU A 4 32.43 -21.03 12.76
N LEU A 5 32.25 -22.33 12.92
CA LEU A 5 31.01 -23.03 12.54
C LEU A 5 29.81 -22.55 13.37
N THR A 6 29.99 -22.38 14.67
CA THR A 6 28.95 -21.87 15.57
C THR A 6 28.61 -20.41 15.26
N PHE A 7 29.58 -19.60 14.90
CA PHE A 7 29.39 -18.22 14.47
C PHE A 7 28.61 -18.14 13.15
N PHE A 8 28.92 -18.98 12.17
CA PHE A 8 28.18 -19.06 10.91
C PHE A 8 26.76 -19.55 11.08
N ILE A 9 26.51 -20.50 11.97
CA ILE A 9 25.15 -20.97 12.31
C ILE A 9 24.35 -19.88 12.99
N LEU A 10 24.93 -19.11 13.90
CA LEU A 10 24.29 -17.97 14.56
C LEU A 10 23.97 -16.83 13.58
N THR A 11 24.88 -16.49 12.68
CA THR A 11 24.64 -15.46 11.65
C THR A 11 23.65 -15.90 10.58
N ALA A 12 23.59 -17.19 10.26
CA ALA A 12 22.57 -17.73 9.35
C ALA A 12 21.16 -17.67 9.93
N GLN A 13 21.00 -17.71 11.26
CA GLN A 13 19.69 -17.57 11.91
C GLN A 13 19.20 -16.13 12.03
N PHE A 14 20.09 -15.14 11.92
CA PHE A 14 19.73 -13.73 11.92
C PHE A 14 19.39 -13.18 10.51
N ALA A 15 19.67 -13.90 9.47
CA ALA A 15 19.14 -13.65 8.15
C ALA A 15 17.64 -14.01 8.18
N LYS A 16 16.80 -13.08 8.63
CA LYS A 16 15.36 -13.19 8.37
C LYS A 16 15.21 -13.33 6.87
N PRO A 17 14.59 -14.41 6.37
CA PRO A 17 14.18 -14.39 4.99
C PRO A 17 13.23 -13.20 4.86
N ASP A 18 13.61 -12.19 4.13
CA ASP A 18 12.68 -11.24 3.57
C ASP A 18 11.73 -12.07 2.71
N ILE A 19 10.67 -12.52 3.37
CA ILE A 19 9.55 -13.16 2.68
C ILE A 19 8.78 -12.01 2.03
N GLU A 20 9.33 -11.54 1.05
CA GLU A 20 8.80 -10.86 -0.14
C GLU A 20 10.01 -10.28 -0.85
N THR A 21 10.66 -11.09 -1.65
CA THR A 21 11.33 -10.57 -2.81
C THR A 21 10.24 -10.00 -3.72
N ILE A 22 9.68 -8.85 -3.30
CA ILE A 22 9.37 -7.86 -4.30
C ILE A 22 10.74 -7.54 -4.88
N THR A 23 11.05 -8.14 -5.99
CA THR A 23 12.16 -7.70 -6.82
C THR A 23 11.89 -6.23 -7.09
N THR A 24 12.44 -5.39 -6.22
CA THR A 24 12.55 -3.97 -6.54
C THR A 24 13.40 -3.94 -7.78
N PRO A 25 12.87 -3.49 -8.93
CA PRO A 25 13.71 -3.29 -10.10
C PRO A 25 14.81 -2.32 -9.68
N SER A 26 16.04 -2.83 -9.70
CA SER A 26 17.21 -2.04 -9.44
C SER A 26 17.23 -0.89 -10.44
N SER A 27 17.26 0.30 -9.88
CA SER A 27 17.83 1.49 -10.51
C SER A 27 17.34 1.86 -11.93
N ILE A 28 16.22 2.55 -12.02
CA ILE A 28 16.21 3.77 -12.83
C ILE A 28 15.32 4.76 -12.10
N SER A 29 15.94 5.84 -11.64
CA SER A 29 15.26 7.01 -11.08
C SER A 29 14.64 6.84 -9.67
N GLN A 30 15.37 6.32 -8.70
CA GLN A 30 15.17 6.70 -7.29
C GLN A 30 15.55 8.17 -7.04
N LYS A 31 15.95 8.88 -8.09
CA LYS A 31 16.17 10.30 -8.02
C LYS A 31 14.83 11.01 -8.07
N LEU A 32 14.46 11.64 -6.97
CA LEU A 32 13.59 12.81 -6.92
C LEU A 32 12.09 12.61 -6.67
N LEU A 33 11.66 11.60 -5.94
CA LEU A 33 10.36 11.71 -5.29
C LEU A 33 10.60 12.13 -3.83
N PRO A 34 10.17 13.30 -3.39
CA PRO A 34 10.24 13.67 -1.99
C PRO A 34 9.32 12.72 -1.20
N ASP A 35 9.91 11.87 -0.38
CA ASP A 35 9.23 10.76 0.30
C ASP A 35 8.11 11.19 1.25
N ALA A 36 8.20 12.39 1.81
CA ALA A 36 7.29 12.87 2.85
C ALA A 36 5.87 13.17 2.37
N SER A 37 5.66 13.44 1.08
CA SER A 37 4.34 13.79 0.52
C SER A 37 3.85 12.78 -0.52
N LEU A 38 4.45 11.61 -0.57
CA LEU A 38 4.17 10.61 -1.58
C LEU A 38 3.22 9.53 -1.05
N MET A 39 2.10 9.38 -1.70
CA MET A 39 1.23 8.21 -1.58
C MET A 39 1.60 7.19 -2.65
N THR A 40 1.42 5.92 -2.37
CA THR A 40 1.70 4.86 -3.35
C THR A 40 0.53 3.90 -3.48
N ILE A 41 0.16 3.58 -4.71
CA ILE A 41 -0.71 2.46 -5.03
C ILE A 41 0.15 1.35 -5.62
N LEU A 42 0.07 0.16 -5.05
CA LEU A 42 0.69 -1.04 -5.57
C LEU A 42 -0.37 -1.92 -6.23
N SER A 43 -0.15 -2.27 -7.49
CA SER A 43 -0.95 -3.26 -8.21
C SER A 43 -0.15 -4.56 -8.35
N THR A 44 -0.75 -5.67 -7.94
CA THR A 44 -0.16 -7.01 -8.09
C THR A 44 -0.57 -7.65 -9.40
N THR A 45 0.18 -8.69 -9.84
CA THR A 45 -0.14 -9.51 -11.01
C THR A 45 -1.54 -10.12 -10.95
N ASP A 46 -2.03 -10.47 -9.76
CA ASP A 46 -3.38 -10.99 -9.53
C ASP A 46 -4.48 -9.92 -9.66
N GLY A 47 -4.10 -8.66 -9.88
CA GLY A 47 -5.03 -7.54 -9.96
C GLY A 47 -5.58 -7.10 -8.61
N ARG A 48 -4.82 -7.27 -7.54
CA ARG A 48 -5.11 -6.72 -6.22
C ARG A 48 -4.41 -5.37 -6.06
N PHE A 49 -5.05 -4.47 -5.34
CA PHE A 49 -4.52 -3.14 -5.07
C PHE A 49 -4.24 -2.94 -3.59
N TYR A 50 -3.12 -2.31 -3.31
CA TYR A 50 -2.71 -1.89 -1.97
C TYR A 50 -2.43 -0.39 -2.00
N PHE A 51 -2.80 0.30 -0.94
CA PHE A 51 -2.58 1.73 -0.79
C PHE A 51 -1.63 2.01 0.37
N THR A 52 -0.58 2.76 0.11
CA THR A 52 0.36 3.24 1.12
C THR A 52 0.18 4.74 1.28
N PRO A 53 -0.39 5.20 2.40
CA PRO A 53 -0.49 6.62 2.69
C PRO A 53 0.89 7.21 3.01
N VAL A 54 0.96 8.54 3.09
CA VAL A 54 2.21 9.25 3.45
C VAL A 54 2.76 8.80 4.81
N GLU A 55 4.06 8.97 5.03
CA GLU A 55 4.73 8.54 6.26
C GLU A 55 4.57 9.53 7.43
N ASN A 56 3.36 10.00 7.68
CA ASN A 56 3.05 10.87 8.79
C ASN A 56 1.90 10.29 9.62
N GLY A 57 2.18 9.90 10.84
CA GLY A 57 1.21 9.22 11.72
C GLY A 57 -0.04 10.08 12.00
N THR A 58 0.11 11.39 12.19
CA THR A 58 -1.01 12.31 12.42
C THR A 58 -1.91 12.41 11.18
N GLU A 59 -1.31 12.54 10.01
CA GLU A 59 -2.04 12.61 8.73
C GLU A 59 -2.71 11.28 8.38
N ARG A 60 -2.09 10.15 8.74
CA ARG A 60 -2.70 8.81 8.59
C ARG A 60 -3.95 8.66 9.47
N ILE A 61 -3.91 9.15 10.71
CA ILE A 61 -5.08 9.13 11.61
C ILE A 61 -6.18 10.01 11.04
N ALA A 62 -5.87 11.22 10.58
CA ALA A 62 -6.83 12.12 9.94
C ALA A 62 -7.45 11.48 8.69
N LEU A 63 -6.67 10.79 7.87
CA LEU A 63 -7.16 10.05 6.72
C LEU A 63 -8.12 8.93 7.13
N LEU A 64 -7.78 8.16 8.17
CA LEU A 64 -8.64 7.09 8.68
C LEU A 64 -9.99 7.64 9.19
N ASP A 65 -9.97 8.77 9.89
CA ASP A 65 -11.17 9.45 10.35
C ASP A 65 -12.05 9.91 9.18
N LYS A 66 -11.46 10.50 8.15
CA LYS A 66 -12.16 10.89 6.91
C LYS A 66 -12.79 9.70 6.18
N MET A 67 -12.09 8.60 6.11
CA MET A 67 -12.64 7.35 5.55
C MET A 67 -13.76 6.82 6.43
N GLY A 68 -13.62 6.90 7.76
CA GLY A 68 -14.67 6.53 8.71
C GLY A 68 -15.92 7.36 8.52
N GLU A 69 -15.80 8.68 8.42
CA GLU A 69 -16.92 9.58 8.14
C GLU A 69 -17.65 9.21 6.84
N LYS A 70 -16.89 8.95 5.78
CA LYS A 70 -17.47 8.59 4.47
C LYS A 70 -18.24 7.26 4.49
N TYR A 71 -17.75 6.29 5.26
CA TYR A 71 -18.33 4.94 5.32
C TYR A 71 -19.24 4.71 6.55
N GLY A 72 -19.47 5.75 7.35
CA GLY A 72 -20.28 5.64 8.58
C GLY A 72 -19.65 4.75 9.65
N MET A 73 -18.32 4.74 9.74
CA MET A 73 -17.54 3.92 10.67
C MET A 73 -16.77 4.81 11.65
N THR A 74 -16.70 4.38 12.90
CA THR A 74 -15.86 5.01 13.92
C THR A 74 -14.74 4.09 14.33
N PHE A 75 -13.55 4.63 14.55
CA PHE A 75 -12.36 3.88 14.95
C PHE A 75 -11.94 4.25 16.38
N THR A 76 -11.54 3.26 17.16
CA THR A 76 -10.97 3.45 18.49
C THR A 76 -9.54 3.96 18.40
N ASP A 77 -9.02 4.55 19.49
CA ASP A 77 -7.64 5.03 19.53
C ASP A 77 -6.63 3.90 19.26
N LYS A 78 -6.91 2.68 19.73
CA LYS A 78 -6.10 1.50 19.44
C LYS A 78 -6.06 1.19 17.93
N GLU A 79 -7.21 1.23 17.26
CA GLU A 79 -7.31 1.00 15.81
C GLU A 79 -6.60 2.10 15.02
N LYS A 80 -6.69 3.35 15.46
CA LYS A 80 -5.99 4.50 14.85
C LYS A 80 -4.48 4.37 14.96
N VAL A 81 -3.97 3.98 16.12
CA VAL A 81 -2.53 3.71 16.33
C VAL A 81 -2.07 2.52 15.48
N ALA A 82 -2.85 1.45 15.44
CA ALA A 82 -2.54 0.30 14.59
C ALA A 82 -2.48 0.67 13.10
N PHE A 83 -3.38 1.55 12.64
CA PHE A 83 -3.37 2.05 11.27
C PHE A 83 -2.16 2.97 11.00
N ALA A 84 -1.85 3.89 11.90
CA ALA A 84 -0.71 4.79 11.76
C ALA A 84 0.62 4.03 11.65
N ASN A 85 0.73 2.89 12.35
CA ASN A 85 1.92 2.03 12.33
C ASN A 85 1.93 1.03 11.17
N SER A 86 0.82 0.84 10.48
CA SER A 86 0.77 -0.08 9.34
C SER A 86 1.40 0.53 8.09
N LYS A 87 2.19 -0.25 7.35
CA LYS A 87 2.85 0.25 6.14
C LYS A 87 1.86 0.58 5.02
N SER A 88 0.87 -0.26 4.82
CA SER A 88 -0.10 -0.09 3.73
C SER A 88 -1.44 -0.75 4.05
N VAL A 89 -2.47 -0.27 3.39
CA VAL A 89 -3.84 -0.83 3.45
C VAL A 89 -4.05 -1.75 2.26
N GLY A 90 -4.68 -2.88 2.48
CA GLY A 90 -4.96 -3.86 1.44
C GLY A 90 -6.21 -4.69 1.73
N VAL A 91 -7.19 -4.07 2.39
CA VAL A 91 -8.44 -4.73 2.79
C VAL A 91 -9.64 -3.84 2.47
N PRO A 92 -10.81 -4.42 2.18
CA PRO A 92 -12.03 -3.64 2.04
C PRO A 92 -12.41 -2.91 3.33
N MET A 93 -13.10 -1.77 3.23
CA MET A 93 -13.50 -0.96 4.39
C MET A 93 -14.31 -1.74 5.43
N ASN A 94 -15.22 -2.61 5.00
CA ASN A 94 -16.01 -3.44 5.90
C ASN A 94 -15.18 -4.45 6.72
N GLN A 95 -13.98 -4.77 6.28
CA GLN A 95 -13.04 -5.68 6.96
C GLN A 95 -11.92 -4.93 7.71
N LEU A 96 -11.79 -3.62 7.50
CA LEU A 96 -10.69 -2.83 8.03
C LEU A 96 -10.62 -2.85 9.57
N LYS A 97 -11.76 -2.73 10.26
CA LYS A 97 -11.81 -2.81 11.72
C LYS A 97 -11.30 -4.14 12.25
N GLY A 98 -11.79 -5.24 11.69
CA GLY A 98 -11.32 -6.58 12.04
C GLY A 98 -9.82 -6.73 11.79
N TYR A 99 -9.36 -6.27 10.64
CA TYR A 99 -7.94 -6.27 10.26
C TYR A 99 -7.06 -5.49 11.25
N LEU A 100 -7.47 -4.29 11.69
CA LEU A 100 -6.70 -3.47 12.62
C LEU A 100 -6.60 -4.08 14.03
N ASN A 101 -7.55 -4.93 14.41
CA ASN A 101 -7.56 -5.63 15.69
C ASN A 101 -6.76 -6.95 15.68
N LEU A 102 -6.29 -7.42 14.52
CA LEU A 102 -5.45 -8.60 14.39
C LEU A 102 -4.02 -8.34 14.91
N SER A 103 -3.33 -9.43 15.25
CA SER A 103 -1.88 -9.38 15.48
C SER A 103 -1.13 -8.95 14.21
N GLU A 104 0.11 -8.53 14.36
CA GLU A 104 0.92 -8.10 13.21
C GLU A 104 1.16 -9.23 12.20
N GLU A 105 1.34 -10.45 12.68
CA GLU A 105 1.50 -11.65 11.86
C GLU A 105 0.22 -12.00 11.11
N ASP A 106 -0.92 -12.01 11.81
CA ASP A 106 -2.22 -12.28 11.21
C ASP A 106 -2.61 -11.22 10.18
N ARG A 107 -2.25 -9.95 10.42
CA ARG A 107 -2.45 -8.87 9.44
C ARG A 107 -1.69 -9.11 8.14
N LYS A 108 -0.46 -9.58 8.20
CA LYS A 108 0.32 -9.93 7.00
C LYS A 108 -0.33 -11.06 6.22
N ALA A 109 -0.71 -12.13 6.91
CA ALA A 109 -1.38 -13.28 6.29
C ALA A 109 -2.75 -12.91 5.70
N PHE A 110 -3.51 -12.07 6.36
CA PHE A 110 -4.81 -11.60 5.88
C PHE A 110 -4.67 -10.71 4.64
N LYS A 111 -3.76 -9.76 4.68
CA LYS A 111 -3.48 -8.81 3.61
C LYS A 111 -3.02 -9.51 2.32
N SER A 112 -2.24 -10.59 2.43
CA SER A 112 -1.76 -11.33 1.26
C SER A 112 -2.88 -11.97 0.45
N LYS A 113 -4.06 -12.16 1.03
CA LYS A 113 -5.24 -12.78 0.40
C LYS A 113 -6.29 -11.78 -0.06
N THR A 114 -6.17 -10.52 0.32
CA THR A 114 -7.15 -9.48 0.05
C THR A 114 -6.53 -8.33 -0.74
N GLY A 115 -7.34 -7.38 -1.11
CA GLY A 115 -6.93 -6.14 -1.76
C GLY A 115 -8.03 -5.10 -1.57
N ILE A 116 -7.72 -3.83 -1.83
CA ILE A 116 -8.73 -2.78 -1.83
C ILE A 116 -9.60 -2.95 -3.07
N PRO A 117 -10.94 -2.99 -2.94
CA PRO A 117 -11.83 -3.08 -4.09
C PRO A 117 -11.63 -1.91 -5.05
N MET A 118 -11.47 -2.25 -6.32
CA MET A 118 -11.38 -1.28 -7.41
C MET A 118 -11.99 -1.89 -8.67
N ASP A 119 -13.25 -1.62 -8.87
CA ASP A 119 -14.00 -2.00 -10.08
C ASP A 119 -15.01 -0.90 -10.44
N SER A 120 -15.78 -1.11 -11.47
CA SER A 120 -16.76 -0.12 -11.96
C SER A 120 -17.85 0.24 -10.94
N THR A 121 -18.14 -0.65 -10.00
CA THR A 121 -19.21 -0.49 -8.99
C THR A 121 -18.67 -0.12 -7.61
N ASN A 122 -17.42 -0.47 -7.31
CA ASN A 122 -16.82 -0.27 -6.00
C ASN A 122 -15.41 0.34 -6.14
N LYS A 123 -15.31 1.63 -5.96
CA LYS A 123 -14.10 2.42 -6.17
C LYS A 123 -13.43 2.82 -4.82
N GLN A 124 -13.37 1.92 -3.86
CA GLN A 124 -12.79 2.22 -2.53
C GLN A 124 -11.35 2.73 -2.60
N LEU A 125 -10.55 2.25 -3.55
CA LEU A 125 -9.19 2.74 -3.74
C LEU A 125 -9.15 4.24 -4.09
N ILE A 126 -10.08 4.69 -4.94
CA ILE A 126 -10.21 6.12 -5.30
C ILE A 126 -10.64 6.94 -4.08
N ASP A 127 -11.51 6.39 -3.24
CA ASP A 127 -11.92 7.06 -2.01
C ASP A 127 -10.73 7.28 -1.07
N TRP A 128 -9.82 6.32 -0.94
CA TRP A 128 -8.58 6.49 -0.20
C TRP A 128 -7.73 7.65 -0.73
N VAL A 129 -7.55 7.73 -2.04
CA VAL A 129 -6.82 8.82 -2.68
C VAL A 129 -7.52 10.16 -2.47
N GLN A 130 -8.82 10.21 -2.71
CA GLN A 130 -9.62 11.44 -2.57
C GLN A 130 -9.61 11.97 -1.14
N GLN A 131 -9.79 11.10 -0.13
CA GLN A 131 -9.75 11.52 1.25
C GLN A 131 -8.34 11.95 1.70
N SER A 132 -7.30 11.33 1.15
CA SER A 132 -5.92 11.79 1.37
C SER A 132 -5.70 13.21 0.86
N LEU A 133 -6.21 13.54 -0.32
CA LEU A 133 -6.15 14.89 -0.88
C LEU A 133 -6.98 15.92 -0.10
N THR A 134 -8.01 15.50 0.62
CA THR A 134 -8.73 16.36 1.56
C THR A 134 -7.91 16.67 2.81
N VAL A 135 -7.06 15.75 3.24
CA VAL A 135 -6.12 15.98 4.35
C VAL A 135 -5.03 16.94 3.92
N ASN A 136 -4.44 16.72 2.74
CA ASN A 136 -3.43 17.61 2.19
C ASN A 136 -3.46 17.57 0.65
N PRO A 137 -3.83 18.70 -0.01
CA PRO A 137 -3.92 18.77 -1.47
C PRO A 137 -2.57 18.67 -2.20
N ASP A 138 -1.46 18.85 -1.49
CA ASP A 138 -0.12 18.81 -2.07
C ASP A 138 0.44 17.38 -2.20
N TYR A 139 -0.30 16.37 -1.77
CA TYR A 139 0.13 14.98 -1.90
C TYR A 139 0.28 14.56 -3.36
N LYS A 140 1.29 13.77 -3.59
CA LYS A 140 1.62 13.17 -4.88
C LYS A 140 1.33 11.69 -4.84
N LEU A 141 1.02 11.12 -5.99
CA LEU A 141 0.68 9.70 -6.11
C LEU A 141 1.66 9.01 -7.05
N ALA A 142 2.23 7.90 -6.59
CA ALA A 142 2.93 6.95 -7.43
C ALA A 142 2.10 5.68 -7.57
N ILE A 143 1.97 5.18 -8.77
CA ILE A 143 1.33 3.90 -9.06
C ILE A 143 2.43 2.93 -9.46
N LYS A 144 2.64 1.91 -8.62
CA LYS A 144 3.58 0.82 -8.88
C LYS A 144 2.79 -0.40 -9.31
N GLY A 145 3.14 -0.96 -10.46
CA GLY A 145 2.45 -2.13 -10.97
C GLY A 145 3.37 -3.05 -11.72
N ASP A 146 3.03 -4.32 -11.73
CA ASP A 146 3.63 -5.29 -12.64
C ASP A 146 3.01 -5.10 -14.04
N VAL A 147 3.81 -5.26 -15.08
CA VAL A 147 3.39 -5.17 -16.48
C VAL A 147 2.28 -6.18 -16.80
N GLU A 148 2.24 -7.30 -16.07
CA GLU A 148 1.23 -8.36 -16.23
C GLU A 148 -0.09 -8.09 -15.48
N THR A 149 -0.25 -6.94 -14.83
CA THR A 149 -1.49 -6.61 -14.14
C THR A 149 -2.67 -6.59 -15.11
N LYS A 150 -3.77 -7.22 -14.73
CA LYS A 150 -4.97 -7.32 -15.56
C LYS A 150 -5.48 -5.94 -15.98
N TYR A 151 -5.37 -5.64 -17.25
CA TYR A 151 -5.69 -4.34 -17.86
C TYR A 151 -7.07 -3.75 -17.47
N PRO A 152 -8.18 -4.53 -17.37
CA PRO A 152 -9.48 -3.96 -17.02
C PRO A 152 -9.51 -3.26 -15.65
N LYS A 153 -8.80 -3.79 -14.65
CA LYS A 153 -8.71 -3.19 -13.31
C LYS A 153 -7.85 -1.93 -13.30
N VAL A 154 -6.75 -1.94 -14.03
CA VAL A 154 -5.89 -0.75 -14.21
C VAL A 154 -6.64 0.35 -14.93
N LYS A 155 -7.43 0.01 -15.96
CA LYS A 155 -8.30 0.96 -16.65
C LYS A 155 -9.30 1.60 -15.68
N SER A 156 -9.97 0.82 -14.84
CA SER A 156 -10.90 1.34 -13.83
C SER A 156 -10.22 2.27 -12.85
N LEU A 157 -8.95 1.99 -12.48
CA LEU A 157 -8.16 2.88 -11.62
C LEU A 157 -7.91 4.23 -12.30
N PHE A 158 -7.48 4.24 -13.54
CA PHE A 158 -7.23 5.49 -14.28
C PHE A 158 -8.51 6.29 -14.52
N GLU A 159 -9.61 5.63 -14.85
CA GLU A 159 -10.91 6.27 -14.96
C GLU A 159 -11.36 6.89 -13.64
N GLY A 160 -11.19 6.18 -12.53
CA GLY A 160 -11.50 6.70 -11.20
C GLY A 160 -10.65 7.90 -10.81
N LEU A 161 -9.35 7.91 -11.11
CA LEU A 161 -8.48 9.06 -10.87
C LEU A 161 -8.87 10.26 -11.73
N ARG A 162 -9.32 10.04 -12.97
CA ARG A 162 -9.85 11.09 -13.84
C ARG A 162 -11.15 11.68 -13.28
N ASP A 163 -12.03 10.86 -12.73
CA ASP A 163 -13.30 11.30 -12.16
C ASP A 163 -13.13 12.26 -10.97
N ILE A 164 -12.01 12.18 -10.26
CA ILE A 164 -11.63 13.12 -9.19
C ILE A 164 -10.68 14.22 -9.63
N ASP A 165 -10.51 14.41 -10.95
CA ASP A 165 -9.59 15.41 -11.55
C ASP A 165 -8.13 15.29 -11.09
N PHE A 166 -7.73 14.11 -10.63
CA PHE A 166 -6.36 13.85 -10.19
C PHE A 166 -5.53 13.26 -11.32
N LEU A 167 -4.81 14.10 -12.05
CA LEU A 167 -3.98 13.73 -13.19
C LEU A 167 -2.47 13.77 -12.89
N LYS A 168 -2.10 14.17 -11.68
CA LYS A 168 -0.70 14.29 -11.26
C LYS A 168 -0.23 13.02 -10.55
N PHE A 169 0.02 11.96 -11.30
CA PHE A 169 0.57 10.73 -10.76
C PHE A 169 1.73 10.22 -11.61
N TRP A 170 2.64 9.50 -10.98
CA TRP A 170 3.73 8.81 -11.66
C TRP A 170 3.44 7.33 -11.79
N LEU A 171 3.67 6.80 -12.98
CA LEU A 171 3.57 5.37 -13.25
C LEU A 171 4.96 4.76 -13.16
N ILE A 172 5.15 3.81 -12.25
CA ILE A 172 6.38 3.04 -12.09
C ILE A 172 6.05 1.60 -12.46
N THR A 173 6.47 1.18 -13.65
CA THR A 173 6.33 -0.21 -14.10
C THR A 173 7.65 -0.94 -13.91
N SER A 174 7.60 -2.17 -13.38
CA SER A 174 8.73 -3.09 -13.46
C SER A 174 8.75 -3.67 -14.87
N GLN A 175 9.65 -3.20 -15.70
CA GLN A 175 10.03 -3.93 -16.92
C GLN A 175 10.99 -5.04 -16.50
N GLU A 176 10.56 -6.28 -16.58
CA GLU A 176 11.53 -7.36 -16.75
C GLU A 176 12.22 -7.12 -18.10
N VAL A 177 13.50 -6.85 -18.03
CA VAL A 177 14.35 -6.91 -19.22
C VAL A 177 14.41 -8.39 -19.61
N ALA A 178 13.60 -8.78 -20.59
CA ALA A 178 13.77 -10.05 -21.24
C ALA A 178 15.19 -10.09 -21.84
N GLN A 179 16.03 -10.97 -21.31
CA GLN A 179 17.26 -11.37 -21.96
C GLN A 179 16.94 -12.40 -23.04
#